data_4cf3242e025e05b575e79515c0c99d35
#
_entry.id   4cf3242e025e05b575e79515c0c99d35
#
_cell.length_a   1.000
_cell.length_b   1.000
_cell.length_c   1.000
_cell.angle_alpha   90.00
_cell.angle_beta   90.00
_cell.angle_gamma   90.00
#
_symmetry.space_group_name_H-M   'P 1'
#
loop_
_entity.id
_entity.type
_entity.pdbx_description
1 polymer ?
#
loop_
_entity_poly.entity_id
_entity_poly.type
_entity_poly.pdbx_seq_one_letter_code
_entity_poly.pdbx_strand_id
1 'polypeptide(L)'
;MNKNENNIYRIKPVEELRFTDDFMFCRVMKNPDLCKGVIERLLGIKVERIEYPELQKEIRPYYSAHGVRMDVYVKDSDRIFDIEMQTSIPEDLPRRMRYYQSMIDIDSLIAGSEYETLKESYVIFLCTKDPFGLGLPVYTFSTVCREKNDFTLNDGINKLFFNASAFASEKNLEIKGFLGYLCSGKPSDYLTEDIDQRVERLKINEIFRSDYMMDALPLHDARKAGLREGMALGEAKGEKKGRLAGERNAKFETARNLLKKNISAEIIAECTGLSLEEVNSLKKE
;
A
#
# COMPACT_ATOMS: atom_id res chain seq x y z
N MET A 1 26.26 8.74 14.41
CA MET A 1 24.83 8.69 14.09
C MET A 1 24.62 9.26 12.70
N ASN A 2 24.21 8.43 11.75
CA ASN A 2 24.13 8.79 10.34
C ASN A 2 22.95 9.75 10.10
N LYS A 3 23.16 10.80 9.29
CA LYS A 3 22.11 11.78 8.91
C LYS A 3 20.86 11.15 8.28
N ASN A 4 20.96 9.92 7.78
CA ASN A 4 19.83 9.16 7.21
C ASN A 4 18.89 8.53 8.27
N GLU A 5 19.37 8.26 9.49
CA GLU A 5 18.54 7.66 10.54
C GLU A 5 17.52 8.66 11.12
N ASN A 6 17.86 9.97 11.15
CA ASN A 6 16.96 11.00 11.68
C ASN A 6 15.75 11.27 10.78
N ASN A 7 15.78 10.89 9.51
CA ASN A 7 14.68 11.18 8.58
C ASN A 7 13.55 10.14 8.62
N ILE A 8 13.83 8.93 9.13
CA ILE A 8 12.83 7.84 9.21
C ILE A 8 11.84 8.07 10.38
N TYR A 9 12.23 8.88 11.37
CA TYR A 9 11.48 9.13 12.60
C TYR A 9 10.81 10.50 12.64
N ARG A 10 10.81 11.28 11.54
CA ARG A 10 10.23 12.62 11.53
C ARG A 10 8.78 12.54 11.05
N ILE A 11 7.84 13.07 11.87
CA ILE A 11 6.50 13.39 11.37
C ILE A 11 6.66 14.43 10.26
N LYS A 12 6.04 14.19 9.11
CA LYS A 12 6.09 15.11 7.97
C LYS A 12 5.50 16.46 8.40
N PRO A 13 6.19 17.59 8.20
CA PRO A 13 5.63 18.90 8.54
C PRO A 13 4.36 19.18 7.75
N VAL A 14 3.40 19.88 8.34
CA VAL A 14 2.12 20.23 7.69
C VAL A 14 2.37 21.02 6.40
N GLU A 15 3.38 21.85 6.36
CA GLU A 15 3.79 22.66 5.20
C GLU A 15 4.24 21.81 4.00
N GLU A 16 4.74 20.60 4.28
CA GLU A 16 5.23 19.67 3.26
C GLU A 16 4.13 18.69 2.78
N LEU A 17 2.95 18.72 3.40
CA LEU A 17 1.83 17.84 3.01
C LEU A 17 1.36 18.19 1.59
N ARG A 18 1.09 17.15 0.82
CA ARG A 18 0.55 17.22 -0.53
C ARG A 18 -0.83 16.57 -0.56
N PHE A 19 -1.60 16.81 -1.61
CA PHE A 19 -2.87 16.12 -1.83
C PHE A 19 -2.76 14.59 -1.77
N THR A 20 -1.62 14.03 -2.16
CA THR A 20 -1.34 12.58 -2.13
C THR A 20 -1.01 12.02 -0.75
N ASP A 21 -0.86 12.84 0.28
CA ASP A 21 -0.72 12.36 1.66
C ASP A 21 -2.10 11.97 2.21
N ASP A 22 -2.23 10.79 2.76
CA ASP A 22 -3.49 10.14 3.22
C ASP A 22 -4.40 11.10 4.02
N PHE A 23 -3.86 11.71 5.07
CA PHE A 23 -4.62 12.64 5.90
C PHE A 23 -5.10 13.88 5.13
N MET A 24 -4.26 14.45 4.25
CA MET A 24 -4.61 15.59 3.41
C MET A 24 -5.65 15.19 2.36
N PHE A 25 -5.47 14.05 1.71
CA PHE A 25 -6.40 13.50 0.73
C PHE A 25 -7.81 13.39 1.30
N CYS A 26 -7.95 12.70 2.43
CA CYS A 26 -9.25 12.57 3.10
C CYS A 26 -9.87 13.94 3.42
N ARG A 27 -9.10 14.89 3.95
CA ARG A 27 -9.61 16.21 4.33
C ARG A 27 -10.02 17.09 3.16
N VAL A 28 -9.32 17.00 2.03
CA VAL A 28 -9.71 17.68 0.79
C VAL A 28 -10.96 17.06 0.20
N MET A 29 -10.99 15.72 0.11
CA MET A 29 -12.12 14.96 -0.45
C MET A 29 -13.40 15.02 0.41
N LYS A 30 -13.33 15.52 1.64
CA LYS A 30 -14.50 15.86 2.45
C LYS A 30 -15.37 16.95 1.82
N ASN A 31 -14.80 17.76 0.93
CA ASN A 31 -15.57 18.75 0.19
C ASN A 31 -16.37 18.03 -0.91
N PRO A 32 -17.74 18.08 -0.89
CA PRO A 32 -18.56 17.33 -1.83
C PRO A 32 -18.33 17.73 -3.30
N ASP A 33 -18.08 19.02 -3.56
CA ASP A 33 -17.88 19.53 -4.92
C ASP A 33 -16.55 19.05 -5.49
N LEU A 34 -15.48 19.08 -4.71
CA LEU A 34 -14.18 18.54 -5.13
C LEU A 34 -14.24 17.02 -5.31
N CYS A 35 -14.86 16.31 -4.38
CA CYS A 35 -15.05 14.86 -4.46
C CYS A 35 -15.83 14.49 -5.73
N LYS A 36 -16.96 15.17 -5.98
CA LYS A 36 -17.75 15.01 -7.20
C LYS A 36 -16.91 15.29 -8.45
N GLY A 37 -16.19 16.40 -8.49
CA GLY A 37 -15.34 16.76 -9.61
C GLY A 37 -14.26 15.71 -9.92
N VAL A 38 -13.68 15.12 -8.90
CA VAL A 38 -12.70 14.03 -9.05
C VAL A 38 -13.37 12.78 -9.63
N ILE A 39 -14.52 12.34 -9.09
CA ILE A 39 -15.24 11.15 -9.58
C ILE A 39 -15.65 11.34 -11.04
N GLU A 40 -16.29 12.47 -11.36
CA GLU A 40 -16.76 12.78 -12.72
C GLU A 40 -15.60 12.79 -13.72
N ARG A 41 -14.46 13.37 -13.34
CA ARG A 41 -13.26 13.40 -14.17
C ARG A 41 -12.66 12.03 -14.44
N LEU A 42 -12.53 11.21 -13.39
CA LEU A 42 -11.91 9.89 -13.50
C LEU A 42 -12.74 8.91 -14.31
N LEU A 43 -14.07 8.98 -14.16
CA LEU A 43 -14.98 8.00 -14.73
C LEU A 43 -15.68 8.48 -16.02
N GLY A 44 -15.64 9.79 -16.32
CA GLY A 44 -16.39 10.37 -17.46
C GLY A 44 -17.91 10.27 -17.32
N ILE A 45 -18.41 10.12 -16.08
CA ILE A 45 -19.83 10.03 -15.75
C ILE A 45 -20.31 11.29 -15.06
N LYS A 46 -21.63 11.52 -15.05
CA LYS A 46 -22.23 12.56 -14.20
C LYS A 46 -22.67 11.95 -12.87
N VAL A 47 -22.36 12.63 -11.78
CA VAL A 47 -22.79 12.30 -10.43
C VAL A 47 -23.89 13.30 -10.06
N GLU A 48 -25.09 12.81 -9.75
CA GLU A 48 -26.23 13.71 -9.49
C GLU A 48 -26.10 14.38 -8.12
N ARG A 49 -25.92 13.58 -7.07
CA ARG A 49 -25.83 14.07 -5.71
C ARG A 49 -24.86 13.20 -4.92
N ILE A 50 -23.86 13.83 -4.35
CA ILE A 50 -23.04 13.18 -3.33
C ILE A 50 -23.70 13.44 -1.96
N GLU A 51 -24.14 12.38 -1.30
CA GLU A 51 -24.28 12.41 0.16
C GLU A 51 -22.87 12.62 0.72
N TYR A 52 -22.75 13.29 1.88
CA TYR A 52 -21.45 13.66 2.42
C TYR A 52 -20.47 12.49 2.39
N PRO A 53 -19.26 12.68 1.83
CA PRO A 53 -18.25 11.63 1.80
C PRO A 53 -17.95 11.14 3.23
N GLU A 54 -18.11 9.85 3.45
CA GLU A 54 -17.67 9.22 4.68
C GLU A 54 -16.16 9.00 4.58
N LEU A 55 -15.40 9.70 5.40
CA LEU A 55 -13.95 9.56 5.42
C LEU A 55 -13.53 8.47 6.38
N GLN A 56 -12.53 7.69 5.97
CA GLN A 56 -11.98 6.62 6.81
C GLN A 56 -13.09 5.70 7.36
N LYS A 57 -14.08 5.40 6.49
CA LYS A 57 -15.19 4.54 6.86
C LYS A 57 -14.68 3.15 7.23
N GLU A 58 -14.95 2.74 8.47
CA GLU A 58 -14.66 1.39 8.92
C GLU A 58 -15.85 0.46 8.65
N ILE A 59 -15.61 -0.62 7.93
CA ILE A 59 -16.57 -1.71 7.75
C ILE A 59 -15.98 -2.96 8.37
N ARG A 60 -16.71 -3.52 9.37
CA ARG A 60 -16.34 -4.75 10.05
C ARG A 60 -17.57 -5.63 10.21
N PRO A 61 -17.75 -6.65 9.38
CA PRO A 61 -18.96 -7.48 9.37
C PRO A 61 -19.25 -8.19 10.69
N TYR A 62 -18.20 -8.63 11.40
CA TYR A 62 -18.27 -9.23 12.72
C TYR A 62 -16.94 -9.07 13.47
N TYR A 63 -16.95 -9.24 14.80
CA TYR A 63 -15.81 -8.91 15.68
C TYR A 63 -14.47 -9.56 15.28
N SER A 64 -14.48 -10.82 14.81
CA SER A 64 -13.28 -11.55 14.38
C SER A 64 -12.91 -11.34 12.90
N ALA A 65 -13.69 -10.56 12.12
CA ALA A 65 -13.36 -10.27 10.74
C ALA A 65 -12.25 -9.23 10.63
N HIS A 66 -11.44 -9.34 9.59
CA HIS A 66 -10.55 -8.26 9.19
C HIS A 66 -11.40 -7.10 8.66
N GLY A 67 -11.49 -6.01 9.44
CA GLY A 67 -12.17 -4.79 8.98
C GLY A 67 -11.38 -4.08 7.88
N VAL A 68 -12.06 -3.28 7.08
CA VAL A 68 -11.45 -2.33 6.14
C VAL A 68 -11.69 -0.92 6.61
N ARG A 69 -10.74 -0.04 6.35
CA ARG A 69 -10.88 1.40 6.48
C ARG A 69 -10.72 1.97 5.07
N MET A 70 -11.80 2.49 4.54
CA MET A 70 -11.85 3.13 3.22
C MET A 70 -11.52 4.61 3.35
N ASP A 71 -10.65 5.13 2.49
CA ASP A 71 -10.20 6.53 2.58
C ASP A 71 -11.36 7.50 2.30
N VAL A 72 -12.06 7.31 1.19
CA VAL A 72 -13.20 8.14 0.79
C VAL A 72 -14.32 7.25 0.25
N TYR A 73 -15.37 7.08 1.03
CA TYR A 73 -16.54 6.30 0.68
C TYR A 73 -17.71 7.22 0.35
N VAL A 74 -18.30 7.07 -0.82
CA VAL A 74 -19.34 7.95 -1.34
C VAL A 74 -20.51 7.16 -1.88
N LYS A 75 -21.71 7.58 -1.52
CA LYS A 75 -22.97 7.06 -2.12
C LYS A 75 -23.59 8.12 -3.00
N ASP A 76 -23.96 7.73 -4.21
CA ASP A 76 -24.87 8.41 -5.11
C ASP A 76 -26.19 7.60 -5.17
N SER A 77 -27.22 8.05 -5.88
CA SER A 77 -28.53 7.38 -5.94
C SER A 77 -28.43 5.87 -6.16
N ASP A 78 -27.71 5.45 -7.20
CA ASP A 78 -27.63 4.04 -7.64
C ASP A 78 -26.19 3.49 -7.64
N ARG A 79 -25.22 4.27 -7.13
CA ARG A 79 -23.80 3.93 -7.21
C ARG A 79 -23.09 4.14 -5.89
N ILE A 80 -22.02 3.36 -5.70
CA ILE A 80 -21.12 3.47 -4.55
C ILE A 80 -19.70 3.63 -5.09
N PHE A 81 -18.96 4.60 -4.53
CA PHE A 81 -17.58 4.87 -4.90
C PHE A 81 -16.70 4.72 -3.66
N ASP A 82 -15.62 3.99 -3.81
CA ASP A 82 -14.52 3.90 -2.86
C ASP A 82 -13.25 4.39 -3.54
N ILE A 83 -12.64 5.46 -3.02
CA ILE A 83 -11.49 6.11 -3.63
C ILE A 83 -10.32 6.08 -2.65
N GLU A 84 -9.26 5.40 -3.04
CA GLU A 84 -8.11 5.09 -2.22
C GLU A 84 -6.85 5.75 -2.79
N MET A 85 -6.08 6.43 -1.93
CA MET A 85 -4.78 6.99 -2.30
C MET A 85 -3.65 6.00 -1.98
N GLN A 86 -2.87 5.61 -3.01
CA GLN A 86 -1.78 4.64 -2.87
C GLN A 86 -0.43 5.28 -3.24
N THR A 87 0.33 5.68 -2.22
CA THR A 87 1.70 6.22 -2.37
C THR A 87 2.77 5.13 -2.39
N SER A 88 2.43 3.94 -1.91
CA SER A 88 3.22 2.72 -2.02
C SER A 88 2.38 1.63 -2.68
N ILE A 89 3.03 0.73 -3.42
CA ILE A 89 2.35 -0.36 -4.13
C ILE A 89 2.69 -1.68 -3.45
N PRO A 90 1.85 -2.19 -2.54
CA PRO A 90 2.02 -3.51 -1.96
C PRO A 90 1.64 -4.59 -2.97
N GLU A 91 2.30 -5.76 -2.89
CA GLU A 91 2.07 -6.90 -3.81
C GLU A 91 0.64 -7.45 -3.74
N ASP A 92 -0.05 -7.25 -2.62
CA ASP A 92 -1.41 -7.73 -2.38
C ASP A 92 -2.52 -6.75 -2.81
N LEU A 93 -2.16 -5.64 -3.46
CA LEU A 93 -3.10 -4.58 -3.86
C LEU A 93 -4.32 -5.11 -4.64
N PRO A 94 -4.20 -6.05 -5.61
CA PRO A 94 -5.37 -6.64 -6.27
C PRO A 94 -6.27 -7.46 -5.33
N ARG A 95 -5.68 -8.09 -4.29
CA ARG A 95 -6.45 -8.82 -3.28
C ARG A 95 -7.17 -7.87 -2.33
N ARG A 96 -6.55 -6.74 -1.97
CA ARG A 96 -7.18 -5.67 -1.20
C ARG A 96 -8.39 -5.11 -1.95
N MET A 97 -8.25 -4.79 -3.23
CA MET A 97 -9.35 -4.31 -4.07
C MET A 97 -10.54 -5.29 -4.08
N ARG A 98 -10.28 -6.60 -4.26
CA ARG A 98 -11.33 -7.62 -4.17
C ARG A 98 -12.01 -7.63 -2.80
N TYR A 99 -11.24 -7.50 -1.73
CA TYR A 99 -11.75 -7.52 -0.38
C TYR A 99 -12.59 -6.27 -0.07
N TYR A 100 -12.16 -5.10 -0.52
CA TYR A 100 -12.89 -3.84 -0.39
C TYR A 100 -14.24 -3.92 -1.11
N GLN A 101 -14.25 -4.46 -2.34
CA GLN A 101 -15.49 -4.71 -3.07
C GLN A 101 -16.47 -5.58 -2.27
N SER A 102 -15.99 -6.69 -1.69
CA SER A 102 -16.84 -7.56 -0.87
C SER A 102 -17.39 -6.86 0.37
N MET A 103 -16.64 -5.94 0.95
CA MET A 103 -17.07 -5.13 2.10
C MET A 103 -18.14 -4.11 1.72
N ILE A 104 -18.04 -3.51 0.54
CA ILE A 104 -19.07 -2.63 -0.02
C ILE A 104 -20.39 -3.40 -0.17
N ASP A 105 -20.33 -4.60 -0.74
CA ASP A 105 -21.51 -5.43 -0.95
C ASP A 105 -22.18 -5.81 0.39
N ILE A 106 -21.38 -6.20 1.39
CA ILE A 106 -21.87 -6.51 2.74
C ILE A 106 -22.49 -5.28 3.43
N ASP A 107 -21.88 -4.10 3.27
CA ASP A 107 -22.40 -2.84 3.87
C ASP A 107 -23.68 -2.36 3.18
N SER A 108 -23.87 -2.69 1.92
CA SER A 108 -24.98 -2.19 1.10
C SER A 108 -26.19 -3.12 1.09
N LEU A 109 -26.03 -4.43 1.24
CA LEU A 109 -27.11 -5.41 1.20
C LEU A 109 -27.60 -5.76 2.61
N ILE A 110 -28.77 -5.26 2.98
CA ILE A 110 -29.40 -5.55 4.27
C ILE A 110 -30.03 -6.95 4.24
N ALA A 111 -30.00 -7.65 5.38
CA ALA A 111 -30.62 -8.97 5.51
C ALA A 111 -32.10 -8.97 5.09
N GLY A 112 -32.47 -9.85 4.16
CA GLY A 112 -33.81 -9.95 3.62
C GLY A 112 -34.09 -9.09 2.39
N SER A 113 -33.08 -8.31 1.90
CA SER A 113 -33.17 -7.58 0.64
C SER A 113 -32.88 -8.51 -0.54
N GLU A 114 -33.46 -8.17 -1.69
CA GLU A 114 -33.21 -8.87 -2.96
C GLU A 114 -31.85 -8.43 -3.55
N TYR A 115 -31.16 -9.32 -4.28
CA TYR A 115 -29.85 -9.04 -4.87
C TYR A 115 -29.88 -7.92 -5.90
N GLU A 116 -31.03 -7.67 -6.54
CA GLU A 116 -31.26 -6.57 -7.49
C GLU A 116 -31.11 -5.18 -6.84
N THR A 117 -31.14 -5.12 -5.51
CA THR A 117 -30.91 -3.86 -4.76
C THR A 117 -29.44 -3.53 -4.57
N LEU A 118 -28.53 -4.45 -4.92
CA LEU A 118 -27.10 -4.16 -4.96
C LEU A 118 -26.80 -3.06 -5.97
N LYS A 119 -26.16 -2.01 -5.49
CA LYS A 119 -25.80 -0.85 -6.31
C LYS A 119 -24.56 -1.15 -7.15
N GLU A 120 -24.47 -0.48 -8.27
CA GLU A 120 -23.22 -0.43 -9.04
C GLU A 120 -22.11 0.17 -8.16
N SER A 121 -20.94 -0.45 -8.15
CA SER A 121 -19.84 -0.06 -7.27
C SER A 121 -18.53 0.15 -8.02
N TYR A 122 -17.78 1.14 -7.58
CA TYR A 122 -16.51 1.55 -8.13
C TYR A 122 -15.46 1.57 -7.03
N VAL A 123 -14.48 0.67 -7.12
CA VAL A 123 -13.27 0.71 -6.28
C VAL A 123 -12.14 1.32 -7.11
N ILE A 124 -11.68 2.49 -6.70
CA ILE A 124 -10.76 3.33 -7.45
C ILE A 124 -9.48 3.52 -6.64
N PHE A 125 -8.37 3.01 -7.14
CA PHE A 125 -7.06 3.23 -6.55
C PHE A 125 -6.28 4.28 -7.34
N LEU A 126 -5.95 5.40 -6.66
CA LEU A 126 -5.10 6.46 -7.18
C LEU A 126 -3.64 6.16 -6.81
N CYS A 127 -2.87 5.62 -7.73
CA CYS A 127 -1.51 5.15 -7.49
C CYS A 127 -0.48 6.19 -7.94
N THR A 128 0.43 6.58 -7.05
CA THR A 128 1.54 7.49 -7.42
C THR A 128 2.65 6.76 -8.21
N LYS A 129 2.64 5.43 -8.19
CA LYS A 129 3.55 4.55 -8.95
C LYS A 129 2.74 3.53 -9.73
N ASP A 130 3.37 2.92 -10.74
CA ASP A 130 2.71 1.90 -11.56
C ASP A 130 2.42 0.62 -10.75
N PRO A 131 1.15 0.24 -10.56
CA PRO A 131 0.78 -0.92 -9.77
C PRO A 131 1.10 -2.27 -10.45
N PHE A 132 1.30 -2.28 -11.78
CA PHE A 132 1.47 -3.52 -12.55
C PHE A 132 2.74 -3.53 -13.42
N GLY A 133 3.48 -2.41 -13.51
CA GLY A 133 4.71 -2.31 -14.29
C GLY A 133 4.50 -2.33 -15.81
N LEU A 134 3.27 -2.06 -16.31
CA LEU A 134 2.93 -2.08 -17.74
C LEU A 134 2.94 -0.69 -18.37
N GLY A 135 3.14 0.38 -17.60
CA GLY A 135 3.24 1.74 -18.11
C GLY A 135 1.92 2.36 -18.58
N LEU A 136 0.76 1.76 -18.26
CA LEU A 136 -0.53 2.32 -18.63
C LEU A 136 -0.96 3.38 -17.61
N PRO A 137 -1.57 4.49 -18.02
CA PRO A 137 -2.08 5.51 -17.10
C PRO A 137 -3.35 5.08 -16.38
N VAL A 138 -4.17 4.21 -17.00
CA VAL A 138 -5.40 3.68 -16.42
C VAL A 138 -5.48 2.17 -16.69
N TYR A 139 -5.82 1.43 -15.64
CA TYR A 139 -6.13 0.00 -15.71
C TYR A 139 -7.56 -0.19 -15.25
N THR A 140 -8.42 -0.69 -16.14
CA THR A 140 -9.81 -1.03 -15.83
C THR A 140 -9.98 -2.54 -15.91
N PHE A 141 -10.58 -3.12 -14.88
CA PHE A 141 -10.84 -4.55 -14.81
C PHE A 141 -12.33 -4.81 -14.67
N SER A 142 -12.81 -5.75 -15.48
CA SER A 142 -14.17 -6.28 -15.47
C SER A 142 -14.14 -7.81 -15.52
N THR A 143 -15.26 -8.44 -15.16
CA THR A 143 -15.41 -9.89 -15.25
C THR A 143 -15.80 -10.28 -16.68
N VAL A 144 -14.92 -11.02 -17.36
CA VAL A 144 -15.09 -11.44 -18.76
C VAL A 144 -15.22 -12.96 -18.85
N CYS A 145 -16.09 -13.44 -19.72
CA CYS A 145 -16.24 -14.87 -20.03
C CYS A 145 -15.02 -15.35 -20.83
N ARG A 146 -14.33 -16.39 -20.34
CA ARG A 146 -13.14 -16.94 -21.02
C ARG A 146 -13.45 -17.57 -22.38
N GLU A 147 -14.61 -18.17 -22.49
CA GLU A 147 -15.08 -18.84 -23.71
C GLU A 147 -15.57 -17.85 -24.76
N LYS A 148 -15.88 -16.60 -24.34
CA LYS A 148 -16.32 -15.53 -25.19
C LYS A 148 -15.80 -14.19 -24.67
N ASN A 149 -14.63 -13.77 -25.12
CA ASN A 149 -13.87 -12.63 -24.58
C ASN A 149 -14.56 -11.26 -24.78
N ASP A 150 -15.55 -11.14 -25.66
CA ASP A 150 -16.38 -9.95 -25.87
C ASP A 150 -17.63 -9.93 -25.00
N PHE A 151 -17.85 -10.95 -24.15
CA PHE A 151 -18.98 -11.04 -23.24
C PHE A 151 -18.54 -10.73 -21.80
N THR A 152 -19.08 -9.63 -21.26
CA THR A 152 -18.86 -9.18 -19.88
C THR A 152 -20.03 -9.65 -19.00
N LEU A 153 -19.73 -10.05 -17.76
CA LEU A 153 -20.73 -10.55 -16.80
C LEU A 153 -21.76 -9.47 -16.40
N ASN A 154 -21.37 -8.19 -16.45
CA ASN A 154 -22.21 -7.05 -16.08
C ASN A 154 -22.78 -7.16 -14.66
N ASP A 155 -21.90 -7.55 -13.72
CA ASP A 155 -22.22 -7.73 -12.30
C ASP A 155 -22.26 -6.40 -11.50
N GLY A 156 -22.10 -5.25 -12.17
CA GLY A 156 -22.10 -3.93 -11.54
C GLY A 156 -20.80 -3.60 -10.78
N ILE A 157 -19.76 -4.44 -10.91
CA ILE A 157 -18.46 -4.24 -10.23
C ILE A 157 -17.48 -3.56 -11.16
N ASN A 158 -16.96 -2.41 -10.75
CA ASN A 158 -15.96 -1.65 -11.49
C ASN A 158 -14.67 -1.50 -10.66
N LYS A 159 -13.53 -1.94 -11.20
CA LYS A 159 -12.23 -1.91 -10.54
C LYS A 159 -11.25 -1.09 -11.38
N LEU A 160 -10.79 0.03 -10.83
CA LEU A 160 -9.95 0.97 -11.57
C LEU A 160 -8.67 1.29 -10.79
N PHE A 161 -7.55 1.31 -11.50
CA PHE A 161 -6.29 1.83 -11.00
C PHE A 161 -5.83 2.97 -11.90
N PHE A 162 -5.61 4.12 -11.33
CA PHE A 162 -5.06 5.29 -12.01
C PHE A 162 -3.58 5.43 -11.63
N ASN A 163 -2.70 5.37 -12.61
CA ASN A 163 -1.26 5.41 -12.45
C ASN A 163 -0.72 6.81 -12.77
N ALA A 164 -0.46 7.60 -11.74
CA ALA A 164 0.05 8.95 -11.90
C ALA A 164 1.44 9.00 -12.55
N SER A 165 2.27 7.96 -12.38
CA SER A 165 3.61 7.94 -12.98
C SER A 165 3.59 7.84 -14.51
N ALA A 166 2.48 7.38 -15.11
CA ALA A 166 2.30 7.25 -16.55
C ALA A 166 1.41 8.36 -17.17
N PHE A 167 1.16 9.46 -16.45
CA PHE A 167 0.25 10.53 -16.88
C PHE A 167 0.56 11.08 -18.27
N ALA A 168 1.84 11.10 -18.66
CA ALA A 168 2.26 11.68 -19.95
C ALA A 168 1.66 10.94 -21.16
N SER A 169 1.38 9.64 -21.04
CA SER A 169 0.81 8.80 -22.09
C SER A 169 -0.72 8.82 -22.11
N GLU A 170 -1.38 9.46 -21.14
CA GLU A 170 -2.85 9.59 -21.12
C GLU A 170 -3.33 10.51 -22.25
N LYS A 171 -4.38 10.05 -22.94
CA LYS A 171 -4.97 10.77 -24.09
C LYS A 171 -6.09 11.72 -23.67
N ASN A 172 -6.84 11.36 -22.64
CA ASN A 172 -7.85 12.25 -22.08
C ASN A 172 -7.14 13.37 -21.30
N LEU A 173 -7.27 14.60 -21.78
CA LEU A 173 -6.58 15.76 -21.23
C LEU A 173 -6.95 16.07 -19.77
N GLU A 174 -8.19 15.80 -19.39
CA GLU A 174 -8.67 16.02 -18.03
C GLU A 174 -8.07 15.00 -17.04
N ILE A 175 -8.07 13.70 -17.41
CA ILE A 175 -7.43 12.65 -16.62
C ILE A 175 -5.93 12.89 -16.58
N LYS A 176 -5.31 13.25 -17.71
CA LYS A 176 -3.88 13.59 -17.80
C LYS A 176 -3.50 14.72 -16.83
N GLY A 177 -4.27 15.81 -16.82
CA GLY A 177 -4.06 16.94 -15.92
C GLY A 177 -4.12 16.52 -14.45
N PHE A 178 -5.13 15.75 -14.08
CA PHE A 178 -5.28 15.25 -12.71
C PHE A 178 -4.15 14.30 -12.29
N LEU A 179 -3.80 13.31 -13.12
CA LEU A 179 -2.68 12.40 -12.84
C LEU A 179 -1.33 13.14 -12.79
N GLY A 180 -1.15 14.14 -13.66
CA GLY A 180 0.01 15.04 -13.64
C GLY A 180 0.12 15.81 -12.33
N TYR A 181 -1.00 16.29 -11.79
CA TYR A 181 -1.07 16.93 -10.47
C TYR A 181 -0.70 15.94 -9.34
N LEU A 182 -1.24 14.72 -9.34
CA LEU A 182 -0.85 13.70 -8.36
C LEU A 182 0.65 13.41 -8.40
N CYS A 183 1.25 13.36 -9.58
CA CYS A 183 2.67 13.09 -9.77
C CYS A 183 3.55 14.26 -9.31
N SER A 184 3.27 15.46 -9.80
CA SER A 184 4.14 16.65 -9.65
C SER A 184 3.76 17.57 -8.50
N GLY A 185 2.49 17.59 -8.10
CA GLY A 185 1.91 18.59 -7.20
C GLY A 185 1.69 19.96 -7.86
N LYS A 186 1.75 20.05 -9.19
CA LYS A 186 1.54 21.30 -9.92
C LYS A 186 0.17 21.24 -10.60
N PRO A 187 -0.76 22.14 -10.25
CA PRO A 187 -2.06 22.21 -10.89
C PRO A 187 -1.92 22.63 -12.35
N SER A 188 -2.83 22.17 -13.20
CA SER A 188 -2.80 22.43 -14.64
C SER A 188 -4.17 22.78 -15.24
N ASP A 189 -5.22 22.72 -14.44
CA ASP A 189 -6.58 23.01 -14.83
C ASP A 189 -7.41 23.43 -13.61
N TYR A 190 -8.65 23.86 -13.86
CA TYR A 190 -9.54 24.39 -12.83
C TYR A 190 -9.75 23.47 -11.63
N LEU A 191 -10.00 22.17 -11.84
CA LEU A 191 -10.21 21.24 -10.73
C LEU A 191 -8.94 21.05 -9.88
N THR A 192 -7.79 20.91 -10.52
CA THR A 192 -6.51 20.75 -9.83
C THR A 192 -6.08 22.03 -9.11
N GLU A 193 -6.45 23.21 -9.65
CA GLU A 193 -6.26 24.52 -8.98
C GLU A 193 -7.13 24.62 -7.72
N ASP A 194 -8.41 24.25 -7.80
CA ASP A 194 -9.31 24.24 -6.64
C ASP A 194 -8.85 23.28 -5.54
N ILE A 195 -8.40 22.08 -5.94
CA ILE A 195 -7.80 21.10 -5.00
C ILE A 195 -6.57 21.71 -4.32
N ASP A 196 -5.65 22.29 -5.09
CA ASP A 196 -4.42 22.88 -4.57
C ASP A 196 -4.69 24.05 -3.63
N GLN A 197 -5.60 24.94 -3.98
CA GLN A 197 -6.07 26.01 -3.10
C GLN A 197 -6.67 25.48 -1.79
N ARG A 198 -7.41 24.37 -1.87
CA ARG A 198 -7.94 23.71 -0.67
C ARG A 198 -6.84 23.14 0.21
N VAL A 199 -5.83 22.51 -0.39
CA VAL A 199 -4.63 22.03 0.31
C VAL A 199 -3.95 23.18 1.06
N GLU A 200 -3.67 24.30 0.37
CA GLU A 200 -3.01 25.44 1.00
C GLU A 200 -3.85 26.05 2.14
N ARG A 201 -5.17 26.17 1.97
CA ARG A 201 -6.06 26.63 3.05
C ARG A 201 -6.05 25.70 4.28
N LEU A 202 -5.95 24.40 4.06
CA LEU A 202 -5.89 23.42 5.17
C LEU A 202 -4.56 23.55 5.92
N LYS A 203 -3.44 23.76 5.23
CA LYS A 203 -2.11 23.90 5.86
C LYS A 203 -2.05 25.05 6.89
N ILE A 204 -2.79 26.12 6.69
CA ILE A 204 -2.83 27.26 7.60
C ILE A 204 -3.97 27.17 8.65
N ASN A 205 -4.82 26.17 8.57
CA ASN A 205 -5.94 25.98 9.50
C ASN A 205 -5.46 25.31 10.79
N GLU A 206 -5.65 25.97 11.93
CA GLU A 206 -5.17 25.50 13.23
C GLU A 206 -5.83 24.17 13.67
N ILE A 207 -7.14 23.99 13.40
CA ILE A 207 -7.86 22.76 13.72
C ILE A 207 -7.29 21.60 12.90
N PHE A 208 -7.09 21.79 11.60
CA PHE A 208 -6.48 20.79 10.74
C PHE A 208 -5.09 20.40 11.22
N ARG A 209 -4.27 21.38 11.60
CA ARG A 209 -2.90 21.15 12.12
C ARG A 209 -2.93 20.33 13.41
N SER A 210 -3.85 20.66 14.32
CA SER A 210 -4.05 19.93 15.58
C SER A 210 -4.50 18.48 15.31
N ASP A 211 -5.51 18.29 14.46
CA ASP A 211 -6.03 16.98 14.09
C ASP A 211 -4.96 16.11 13.43
N TYR A 212 -4.16 16.70 12.51
CA TYR A 212 -3.06 16.00 11.87
C TYR A 212 -2.03 15.50 12.89
N MET A 213 -1.63 16.34 13.86
CA MET A 213 -0.67 15.94 14.88
C MET A 213 -1.24 14.83 15.78
N MET A 214 -2.52 14.89 16.11
CA MET A 214 -3.19 13.86 16.92
C MET A 214 -3.23 12.50 16.19
N ASP A 215 -3.43 12.50 14.88
CA ASP A 215 -3.45 11.29 14.05
C ASP A 215 -2.03 10.75 13.80
N ALA A 216 -1.08 11.62 13.51
CA ALA A 216 0.28 11.26 13.15
C ALA A 216 1.13 10.74 14.31
N LEU A 217 0.93 11.25 15.55
CA LEU A 217 1.74 10.89 16.71
C LEU A 217 1.64 9.41 17.09
N PRO A 218 0.45 8.80 17.25
CA PRO A 218 0.35 7.38 17.59
C PRO A 218 0.97 6.46 16.53
N LEU A 219 0.75 6.80 15.25
CA LEU A 219 1.31 6.04 14.11
C LEU A 219 2.83 6.13 14.07
N HIS A 220 3.38 7.31 14.31
CA HIS A 220 4.83 7.55 14.42
C HIS A 220 5.43 6.73 15.57
N ASP A 221 4.80 6.73 16.75
CA ASP A 221 5.29 6.01 17.93
C ASP A 221 5.23 4.49 17.74
N ALA A 222 4.13 3.97 17.16
CA ALA A 222 4.02 2.56 16.81
C ALA A 222 5.08 2.12 15.80
N ARG A 223 5.32 2.94 14.76
CA ARG A 223 6.37 2.67 13.76
C ARG A 223 7.77 2.67 14.38
N LYS A 224 8.04 3.62 15.28
CA LYS A 224 9.32 3.72 15.99
C LYS A 224 9.54 2.51 16.90
N ALA A 225 8.50 2.07 17.61
CA ALA A 225 8.56 0.86 18.45
C ALA A 225 8.82 -0.40 17.59
N GLY A 226 8.06 -0.60 16.52
CA GLY A 226 8.23 -1.74 15.63
C GLY A 226 9.60 -1.81 14.97
N LEU A 227 10.17 -0.65 14.60
CA LEU A 227 11.52 -0.60 14.02
C LEU A 227 12.58 -0.97 15.05
N ARG A 228 12.46 -0.48 16.31
CA ARG A 228 13.38 -0.86 17.40
C ARG A 228 13.33 -2.37 17.67
N GLU A 229 12.15 -2.94 17.74
CA GLU A 229 11.95 -4.37 17.94
C GLU A 229 12.53 -5.18 16.76
N GLY A 230 12.26 -4.76 15.53
CA GLY A 230 12.80 -5.39 14.33
C GLY A 230 14.35 -5.36 14.29
N MET A 231 14.95 -4.23 14.67
CA MET A 231 16.42 -4.10 14.75
C MET A 231 17.01 -5.02 15.82
N ALA A 232 16.43 -5.04 17.02
CA ALA A 232 16.89 -5.91 18.11
C ALA A 232 16.78 -7.40 17.75
N LEU A 233 15.68 -7.82 17.12
CA LEU A 233 15.51 -9.18 16.62
C LEU A 233 16.49 -9.53 15.50
N GLY A 234 16.75 -8.57 14.60
CA GLY A 234 17.72 -8.73 13.51
C GLY A 234 19.15 -8.91 14.04
N GLU A 235 19.54 -8.08 15.00
CA GLU A 235 20.85 -8.13 15.65
C GLU A 235 21.04 -9.46 16.39
N ALA A 236 20.09 -9.88 17.22
CA ALA A 236 20.15 -11.15 17.93
C ALA A 236 20.22 -12.36 17.00
N LYS A 237 19.45 -12.35 15.87
CA LYS A 237 19.52 -13.39 14.85
C LYS A 237 20.87 -13.38 14.12
N GLY A 238 21.39 -12.20 13.80
CA GLY A 238 22.69 -12.01 13.15
C GLY A 238 23.83 -12.52 14.03
N GLU A 239 23.84 -12.16 15.30
CA GLU A 239 24.83 -12.62 16.29
C GLU A 239 24.82 -14.15 16.44
N LYS A 240 23.61 -14.73 16.63
CA LYS A 240 23.47 -16.19 16.73
C LYS A 240 23.99 -16.90 15.47
N LYS A 241 23.63 -16.39 14.28
CA LYS A 241 24.07 -16.95 13.00
C LYS A 241 25.59 -16.80 12.80
N GLY A 242 26.13 -15.65 13.15
CA GLY A 242 27.57 -15.37 13.11
C GLY A 242 28.36 -16.27 14.03
N ARG A 243 27.90 -16.47 15.30
CA ARG A 243 28.51 -17.37 16.24
C ARG A 243 28.56 -18.81 15.75
N LEU A 244 27.40 -19.34 15.26
CA LEU A 244 27.33 -20.70 14.73
C LEU A 244 28.25 -20.91 13.50
N ALA A 245 28.30 -19.92 12.62
CA ALA A 245 29.20 -19.95 11.47
C ALA A 245 30.65 -19.87 11.88
N GLY A 246 31.01 -19.03 12.86
CA GLY A 246 32.35 -18.91 13.41
C GLY A 246 32.81 -20.22 14.10
N GLU A 247 31.96 -20.82 14.93
CA GLU A 247 32.23 -22.12 15.57
C GLU A 247 32.46 -23.22 14.53
N ARG A 248 31.66 -23.25 13.48
CA ARG A 248 31.79 -24.23 12.39
C ARG A 248 33.08 -24.02 11.59
N ASN A 249 33.43 -22.80 11.26
CA ASN A 249 34.67 -22.47 10.55
C ASN A 249 35.91 -22.84 11.39
N ALA A 250 35.91 -22.57 12.70
CA ALA A 250 36.98 -22.95 13.59
C ALA A 250 37.17 -24.47 13.65
N LYS A 251 36.09 -25.26 13.66
CA LYS A 251 36.12 -26.72 13.57
C LYS A 251 36.75 -27.20 12.27
N PHE A 252 36.38 -26.60 11.13
CA PHE A 252 36.98 -26.94 9.84
C PHE A 252 38.48 -26.59 9.79
N GLU A 253 38.87 -25.45 10.30
CA GLU A 253 40.27 -25.03 10.36
C GLU A 253 41.09 -25.96 11.22
N THR A 254 40.55 -26.34 12.39
CA THR A 254 41.17 -27.34 13.26
C THR A 254 41.32 -28.69 12.56
N ALA A 255 40.31 -29.15 11.88
CA ALA A 255 40.33 -30.40 11.11
C ALA A 255 41.39 -30.36 10.00
N ARG A 256 41.51 -29.26 9.23
CA ARG A 256 42.56 -29.08 8.21
C ARG A 256 43.96 -29.13 8.83
N ASN A 257 44.17 -28.54 9.99
CA ASN A 257 45.47 -28.53 10.67
C ASN A 257 45.84 -29.92 11.20
N LEU A 258 44.89 -30.72 11.66
CA LEU A 258 45.10 -32.09 12.10
C LEU A 258 45.38 -33.05 10.91
N LEU A 259 44.68 -32.86 9.79
CA LEU A 259 44.95 -33.60 8.56
C LEU A 259 46.37 -33.38 8.04
N LYS A 260 46.90 -32.14 8.10
CA LYS A 260 48.32 -31.85 7.75
C LYS A 260 49.33 -32.56 8.65
N LYS A 261 48.93 -32.96 9.85
CA LYS A 261 49.77 -33.73 10.77
C LYS A 261 49.57 -35.24 10.65
N ASN A 262 48.92 -35.73 9.61
CA ASN A 262 48.64 -37.13 9.31
C ASN A 262 47.80 -37.86 10.38
N ILE A 263 46.94 -37.14 11.10
CA ILE A 263 46.00 -37.75 12.06
C ILE A 263 44.84 -38.39 11.27
N SER A 264 44.34 -39.52 11.74
CA SER A 264 43.26 -40.24 11.03
C SER A 264 41.94 -39.48 11.05
N ALA A 265 41.12 -39.63 10.02
CA ALA A 265 39.85 -38.91 9.86
C ALA A 265 38.85 -39.22 11.00
N GLU A 266 38.90 -40.43 11.54
CA GLU A 266 38.07 -40.87 12.66
C GLU A 266 38.38 -40.06 13.94
N ILE A 267 39.66 -39.93 14.28
CA ILE A 267 40.11 -39.15 15.45
C ILE A 267 39.76 -37.67 15.25
N ILE A 268 39.95 -37.15 14.04
CA ILE A 268 39.61 -35.74 13.75
C ILE A 268 38.09 -35.50 13.88
N ALA A 269 37.26 -36.40 13.41
CA ALA A 269 35.82 -36.30 13.56
C ALA A 269 35.40 -36.31 15.05
N GLU A 270 36.00 -37.18 15.85
CA GLU A 270 35.75 -37.27 17.28
C GLU A 270 36.17 -35.99 18.03
N CYS A 271 37.35 -35.45 17.72
CA CYS A 271 37.88 -34.25 18.38
C CYS A 271 37.16 -32.94 17.97
N THR A 272 36.69 -32.84 16.73
CA THR A 272 36.10 -31.62 16.22
C THR A 272 34.56 -31.61 16.26
N GLY A 273 33.96 -32.83 16.35
CA GLY A 273 32.49 -33.02 16.22
C GLY A 273 31.99 -32.75 14.80
N LEU A 274 32.88 -32.86 13.80
CA LEU A 274 32.50 -32.90 12.38
C LEU A 274 32.15 -34.32 11.96
N SER A 275 31.33 -34.49 10.96
CA SER A 275 31.07 -35.81 10.40
C SER A 275 32.30 -36.36 9.64
N LEU A 276 32.43 -37.67 9.55
CA LEU A 276 33.49 -38.31 8.75
C LEU A 276 33.48 -37.88 7.31
N GLU A 277 32.29 -37.63 6.74
CA GLU A 277 32.11 -37.13 5.35
C GLU A 277 32.69 -35.73 5.21
N GLU A 278 32.42 -34.85 6.19
CA GLU A 278 32.96 -33.49 6.20
C GLU A 278 34.48 -33.49 6.30
N VAL A 279 35.06 -34.32 7.18
CA VAL A 279 36.52 -34.43 7.31
C VAL A 279 37.16 -35.02 6.04
N ASN A 280 36.52 -36.01 5.41
CA ASN A 280 37.05 -36.62 4.19
C ASN A 280 36.94 -35.68 2.97
N SER A 281 35.98 -34.78 2.96
CA SER A 281 35.87 -33.74 1.92
C SER A 281 37.06 -32.78 1.96
N LEU A 282 37.57 -32.46 3.17
CA LEU A 282 38.73 -31.58 3.37
C LEU A 282 40.08 -32.22 2.91
N LYS A 283 40.14 -33.55 2.74
CA LYS A 283 41.32 -34.23 2.17
C LYS A 283 41.48 -34.08 0.67
N LYS A 284 40.37 -33.70 -0.02
CA LYS A 284 40.33 -33.59 -1.48
C LYS A 284 40.60 -32.17 -1.97
N GLU A 285 40.60 -31.19 -1.06
CA GLU A 285 41.03 -29.80 -1.30
C GLU A 285 42.55 -29.64 -1.00
#